data_52e5cf0ce1c0ee764fc2950ac37f042b
#
_entry.id   52e5cf0ce1c0ee764fc2950ac37f042b
#
_cell.length_a   1.000
_cell.length_b   1.000
_cell.length_c   1.000
_cell.angle_alpha   90.00
_cell.angle_beta   90.00
_cell.angle_gamma   90.00
#
_symmetry.space_group_name_H-M   'P 1'
#
loop_
_entity.id
_entity.type
_entity.pdbx_description
1 polymer ?
#
loop_
_entity_poly.entity_id
_entity_poly.type
_entity_poly.pdbx_seq_one_letter_code
_entity_poly.pdbx_strand_id
1 'polypeptide(L)'
;MMQRGIAWIVDDDSSIRWVLERALTGAGLSCTTFESGNEVLDALTTKTPDVLLSDIRMPGMDGLALLKQIKQRHPMLPVIIMTAHSDLDAAVSAYQQGAFDYLPKPFDIDEAVALVERAISHYQEQQQPRNVQVFGPTADIIGEAPAMQDVFRIIGRLSRSSISVLINGESGTGKELVAHALHRHSPRVKAPFIALNMAAIPKDLIESELFGHEKGAFTGANTVRQGRFEQADGGTLFLDEIGDMTLDVQTRLLRVLADGQFYRVGGYAPVKVDVRIIAATHQNLELRVQEGKFREDLFHRLNVIRVHLPPLRERREDIPRLARHFLQVAARELGVEAKQLHPETEAALTRIAWPGNVRQLENTCRWLTVMAAGQEVLIQDLPSELFETTMPDSPTQTLPDNWATLLAQWADRALRSGHQNLLSEAQPEMERTLLTTALRHTQGHKQEAARLLGWGRNTLTRKLKELGME
;
A
#
# COMPACT_ATOMS: atom_id res chain seq x y z
N MET A 1 -10.85 0.66 -44.95
CA MET A 1 -10.29 0.41 -43.60
C MET A 1 -10.79 -0.95 -43.15
N MET A 2 -9.91 -1.89 -42.82
CA MET A 2 -10.33 -3.17 -42.26
C MET A 2 -10.96 -2.91 -40.89
N GLN A 3 -12.21 -3.35 -40.68
CA GLN A 3 -12.87 -3.34 -39.37
C GLN A 3 -12.08 -4.22 -38.40
N ARG A 4 -11.54 -3.62 -37.32
CA ARG A 4 -10.69 -4.31 -36.33
C ARG A 4 -11.49 -5.14 -35.33
N GLY A 5 -12.81 -5.05 -35.29
CA GLY A 5 -13.69 -5.80 -34.38
C GLY A 5 -15.02 -5.10 -34.13
N ILE A 6 -15.91 -5.81 -33.42
CA ILE A 6 -17.26 -5.33 -33.07
C ILE A 6 -17.32 -5.18 -31.54
N ALA A 7 -17.53 -3.95 -31.07
CA ALA A 7 -17.71 -3.62 -29.64
C ALA A 7 -19.16 -3.24 -29.35
N TRP A 8 -19.73 -3.80 -28.29
CA TRP A 8 -21.02 -3.41 -27.77
C TRP A 8 -20.84 -2.65 -26.46
N ILE A 9 -21.67 -1.62 -26.26
CA ILE A 9 -21.63 -0.74 -25.09
C ILE A 9 -23.02 -0.69 -24.50
N VAL A 10 -23.19 -1.02 -23.22
CA VAL A 10 -24.44 -0.88 -22.51
C VAL A 10 -24.22 -0.04 -21.23
N ASP A 11 -24.97 1.04 -21.16
CA ASP A 11 -24.95 2.00 -20.06
C ASP A 11 -26.29 2.77 -20.10
N ASP A 12 -26.88 3.14 -18.99
CA ASP A 12 -28.09 3.96 -18.96
C ASP A 12 -27.80 5.44 -19.26
N ASP A 13 -26.55 5.91 -19.01
CA ASP A 13 -26.12 7.26 -19.34
C ASP A 13 -25.77 7.41 -20.83
N SER A 14 -26.58 8.18 -21.55
CA SER A 14 -26.38 8.47 -22.97
C SER A 14 -25.06 9.19 -23.27
N SER A 15 -24.56 10.01 -22.33
CA SER A 15 -23.29 10.74 -22.47
C SER A 15 -22.10 9.79 -22.49
N ILE A 16 -22.10 8.79 -21.61
CA ILE A 16 -21.05 7.75 -21.54
C ILE A 16 -21.10 6.89 -22.81
N ARG A 17 -22.30 6.46 -23.23
CA ARG A 17 -22.45 5.71 -24.48
C ARG A 17 -21.87 6.47 -25.66
N TRP A 18 -22.19 7.76 -25.79
CA TRP A 18 -21.72 8.62 -26.89
C TRP A 18 -20.20 8.80 -26.89
N VAL A 19 -19.58 9.03 -25.71
CA VAL A 19 -18.13 9.20 -25.56
C VAL A 19 -17.39 7.92 -25.96
N LEU A 20 -17.82 6.76 -25.44
CA LEU A 20 -17.20 5.48 -25.75
C LEU A 20 -17.39 5.08 -27.22
N GLU A 21 -18.59 5.24 -27.76
CA GLU A 21 -18.86 4.97 -29.18
C GLU A 21 -17.94 5.79 -30.09
N ARG A 22 -17.80 7.10 -29.81
CA ARG A 22 -16.92 7.97 -30.58
C ARG A 22 -15.46 7.60 -30.49
N ALA A 23 -14.99 7.27 -29.28
CA ALA A 23 -13.61 6.86 -29.02
C ALA A 23 -13.26 5.54 -29.74
N LEU A 24 -14.08 4.52 -29.56
CA LEU A 24 -13.85 3.19 -30.14
C LEU A 24 -14.03 3.19 -31.67
N THR A 25 -14.97 3.97 -32.19
CA THR A 25 -15.10 4.17 -33.65
C THR A 25 -13.88 4.89 -34.22
N GLY A 26 -13.32 5.88 -33.51
CA GLY A 26 -12.06 6.54 -33.84
C GLY A 26 -10.87 5.57 -33.88
N ALA A 27 -10.87 4.54 -33.07
CA ALA A 27 -9.89 3.46 -33.09
C ALA A 27 -10.12 2.38 -34.14
N GLY A 28 -11.18 2.52 -34.98
CA GLY A 28 -11.48 1.63 -36.12
C GLY A 28 -12.36 0.42 -35.76
N LEU A 29 -13.06 0.46 -34.61
CA LEU A 29 -14.01 -0.56 -34.19
C LEU A 29 -15.44 -0.23 -34.67
N SER A 30 -16.24 -1.25 -34.91
CA SER A 30 -17.68 -1.10 -35.14
C SER A 30 -18.43 -1.16 -33.82
N CYS A 31 -19.09 -0.05 -33.44
CA CYS A 31 -19.79 0.03 -32.15
C CYS A 31 -21.30 -0.10 -32.31
N THR A 32 -21.92 -0.73 -31.29
CA THR A 32 -23.38 -0.74 -31.12
C THR A 32 -23.66 -0.41 -29.64
N THR A 33 -24.60 0.52 -29.40
CA THR A 33 -24.92 0.99 -28.06
C THR A 33 -26.32 0.50 -27.65
N PHE A 34 -26.50 0.21 -26.36
CA PHE A 34 -27.73 -0.26 -25.72
C PHE A 34 -28.01 0.54 -24.46
N GLU A 35 -29.28 0.70 -24.12
CA GLU A 35 -29.72 1.42 -22.90
C GLU A 35 -29.96 0.49 -21.71
N SER A 36 -30.15 -0.80 -21.99
CA SER A 36 -30.46 -1.80 -20.97
C SER A 36 -29.83 -3.15 -21.25
N GLY A 37 -29.60 -3.93 -20.18
CA GLY A 37 -29.11 -5.30 -20.29
C GLY A 37 -30.04 -6.25 -21.04
N ASN A 38 -31.36 -6.00 -21.01
CA ASN A 38 -32.34 -6.82 -21.74
C ASN A 38 -32.17 -6.67 -23.25
N GLU A 39 -31.96 -5.45 -23.76
CA GLU A 39 -31.68 -5.23 -25.17
C GLU A 39 -30.42 -5.94 -25.67
N VAL A 40 -29.38 -5.97 -24.82
CA VAL A 40 -28.16 -6.75 -25.11
C VAL A 40 -28.45 -8.23 -25.23
N LEU A 41 -29.24 -8.80 -24.30
CA LEU A 41 -29.59 -10.23 -24.33
C LEU A 41 -30.42 -10.59 -25.57
N ASP A 42 -31.35 -9.72 -25.98
CA ASP A 42 -32.14 -9.90 -27.20
C ASP A 42 -31.27 -9.83 -28.44
N ALA A 43 -30.35 -8.85 -28.50
CA ALA A 43 -29.40 -8.70 -29.60
C ALA A 43 -28.41 -9.87 -29.72
N LEU A 44 -28.00 -10.46 -28.60
CA LEU A 44 -27.11 -11.64 -28.58
C LEU A 44 -27.75 -12.90 -29.19
N THR A 45 -29.07 -12.93 -29.36
CA THR A 45 -29.74 -14.04 -30.09
C THR A 45 -29.48 -14.04 -31.60
N THR A 46 -29.13 -12.87 -32.14
CA THR A 46 -28.95 -12.67 -33.60
C THR A 46 -27.51 -12.39 -34.00
N LYS A 47 -26.75 -11.73 -33.14
CA LYS A 47 -25.35 -11.30 -33.43
C LYS A 47 -24.53 -11.34 -32.15
N THR A 48 -23.26 -11.75 -32.23
CA THR A 48 -22.32 -11.76 -31.12
C THR A 48 -21.21 -10.73 -31.38
N PRO A 49 -20.90 -9.81 -30.44
CA PRO A 49 -19.78 -8.89 -30.55
C PRO A 49 -18.47 -9.59 -30.19
N ASP A 50 -17.34 -8.93 -30.47
CA ASP A 50 -16.01 -9.38 -30.04
C ASP A 50 -15.70 -8.95 -28.59
N VAL A 51 -16.38 -7.91 -28.10
CA VAL A 51 -16.29 -7.42 -26.72
C VAL A 51 -17.56 -6.70 -26.30
N LEU A 52 -17.94 -6.80 -25.02
CA LEU A 52 -19.01 -6.02 -24.41
C LEU A 52 -18.46 -5.17 -23.27
N LEU A 53 -18.78 -3.86 -23.27
CA LEU A 53 -18.63 -2.96 -22.14
C LEU A 53 -19.99 -2.80 -21.47
N SER A 54 -20.09 -3.04 -20.16
CA SER A 54 -21.34 -2.94 -19.41
C SER A 54 -21.16 -2.13 -18.15
N ASP A 55 -22.04 -1.15 -17.96
CA ASP A 55 -22.16 -0.54 -16.63
C ASP A 55 -22.70 -1.55 -15.61
N ILE A 56 -22.29 -1.37 -14.34
CA ILE A 56 -22.82 -2.19 -13.23
C ILE A 56 -24.24 -1.77 -12.88
N ARG A 57 -24.47 -0.46 -12.73
CA ARG A 57 -25.69 0.08 -12.16
C ARG A 57 -26.65 0.53 -13.26
N MET A 58 -27.46 -0.35 -13.75
CA MET A 58 -28.47 -0.04 -14.75
C MET A 58 -29.89 -0.32 -14.22
N PRO A 59 -30.90 0.45 -14.63
CA PRO A 59 -32.29 0.19 -14.28
C PRO A 59 -32.76 -1.20 -14.76
N GLY A 60 -33.40 -1.95 -13.88
CA GLY A 60 -33.99 -3.25 -14.18
C GLY A 60 -32.99 -4.39 -14.01
N MET A 61 -32.05 -4.59 -14.92
CA MET A 61 -31.01 -5.62 -14.83
C MET A 61 -29.64 -4.95 -14.61
N ASP A 62 -28.99 -5.29 -13.50
CA ASP A 62 -27.63 -4.81 -13.23
C ASP A 62 -26.59 -5.50 -14.13
N GLY A 63 -25.42 -4.86 -14.29
CA GLY A 63 -24.35 -5.36 -15.16
C GLY A 63 -23.74 -6.68 -14.70
N LEU A 64 -23.79 -7.01 -13.41
CA LEU A 64 -23.31 -8.30 -12.90
C LEU A 64 -24.31 -9.42 -13.23
N ALA A 65 -25.61 -9.17 -13.12
CA ALA A 65 -26.63 -10.11 -13.54
C ALA A 65 -26.58 -10.34 -15.06
N LEU A 66 -26.35 -9.29 -15.85
CA LEU A 66 -26.13 -9.37 -17.28
C LEU A 66 -24.87 -10.22 -17.59
N LEU A 67 -23.74 -9.93 -16.96
CA LEU A 67 -22.49 -10.69 -17.09
C LEU A 67 -22.71 -12.17 -16.84
N LYS A 68 -23.42 -12.51 -15.75
CA LYS A 68 -23.71 -13.90 -15.38
C LYS A 68 -24.51 -14.61 -16.48
N GLN A 69 -25.52 -13.97 -17.05
CA GLN A 69 -26.34 -14.56 -18.13
C GLN A 69 -25.53 -14.71 -19.42
N ILE A 70 -24.70 -13.71 -19.74
CA ILE A 70 -23.81 -13.78 -20.91
C ILE A 70 -22.82 -14.93 -20.76
N LYS A 71 -22.20 -15.06 -19.60
CA LYS A 71 -21.20 -16.13 -19.37
C LYS A 71 -21.80 -17.54 -19.37
N GLN A 72 -23.07 -17.68 -19.09
CA GLN A 72 -23.79 -18.97 -19.25
C GLN A 72 -24.02 -19.37 -20.71
N ARG A 73 -24.30 -18.39 -21.60
CA ARG A 73 -24.62 -18.64 -23.01
C ARG A 73 -23.42 -18.43 -23.95
N HIS A 74 -22.57 -17.48 -23.62
CA HIS A 74 -21.39 -17.06 -24.40
C HIS A 74 -20.16 -17.01 -23.47
N PRO A 75 -19.64 -18.14 -22.97
CA PRO A 75 -18.57 -18.18 -21.98
C PRO A 75 -17.28 -17.50 -22.42
N MET A 76 -17.04 -17.46 -23.73
CA MET A 76 -15.83 -16.90 -24.31
C MET A 76 -15.90 -15.39 -24.55
N LEU A 77 -17.11 -14.80 -24.63
CA LEU A 77 -17.27 -13.37 -24.91
C LEU A 77 -16.60 -12.53 -23.79
N PRO A 78 -15.59 -11.73 -24.09
CA PRO A 78 -15.01 -10.84 -23.11
C PRO A 78 -15.99 -9.72 -22.74
N VAL A 79 -16.21 -9.56 -21.44
CA VAL A 79 -17.06 -8.52 -20.89
C VAL A 79 -16.21 -7.64 -19.97
N ILE A 80 -16.17 -6.35 -20.27
CA ILE A 80 -15.54 -5.32 -19.46
C ILE A 80 -16.65 -4.65 -18.64
N ILE A 81 -16.49 -4.63 -17.32
CA ILE A 81 -17.48 -4.02 -16.43
C ILE A 81 -17.04 -2.60 -16.08
N MET A 82 -17.94 -1.63 -16.31
CA MET A 82 -17.72 -0.24 -15.91
C MET A 82 -18.32 -0.02 -14.51
N THR A 83 -17.53 0.55 -13.60
CA THR A 83 -17.95 0.78 -12.21
C THR A 83 -17.83 2.25 -11.84
N ALA A 84 -18.76 2.78 -11.04
CA ALA A 84 -18.51 4.02 -10.34
C ALA A 84 -17.42 3.79 -9.28
N HIS A 85 -16.55 4.76 -9.07
CA HIS A 85 -15.40 4.79 -8.16
C HIS A 85 -15.45 3.83 -6.97
N SER A 86 -14.32 3.15 -6.72
CA SER A 86 -13.90 2.57 -5.42
C SER A 86 -14.68 1.39 -4.86
N ASP A 87 -15.40 0.64 -5.65
CA ASP A 87 -16.07 -0.55 -5.16
C ASP A 87 -15.22 -1.81 -5.45
N LEU A 88 -14.31 -2.15 -4.51
CA LEU A 88 -13.49 -3.35 -4.58
C LEU A 88 -14.37 -4.60 -4.73
N ASP A 89 -15.49 -4.65 -4.02
CA ASP A 89 -16.38 -5.80 -4.05
C ASP A 89 -17.03 -5.95 -5.42
N ALA A 90 -17.44 -4.84 -6.04
CA ALA A 90 -17.98 -4.86 -7.40
C ALA A 90 -16.94 -5.31 -8.43
N ALA A 91 -15.70 -4.81 -8.33
CA ALA A 91 -14.60 -5.22 -9.21
C ALA A 91 -14.24 -6.69 -9.02
N VAL A 92 -14.11 -7.15 -7.78
CA VAL A 92 -13.85 -8.56 -7.45
C VAL A 92 -15.00 -9.44 -7.89
N SER A 93 -16.24 -9.02 -7.65
CA SER A 93 -17.44 -9.75 -8.09
C SER A 93 -17.51 -9.89 -9.62
N ALA A 94 -17.15 -8.84 -10.35
CA ALA A 94 -17.05 -8.87 -11.81
C ALA A 94 -16.02 -9.92 -12.27
N TYR A 95 -14.82 -9.93 -11.71
CA TYR A 95 -13.81 -10.95 -12.04
C TYR A 95 -14.25 -12.36 -11.67
N GLN A 96 -14.85 -12.54 -10.50
CA GLN A 96 -15.38 -13.83 -10.06
C GLN A 96 -16.48 -14.35 -10.99
N GLN A 97 -17.30 -13.45 -11.56
CA GLN A 97 -18.32 -13.79 -12.55
C GLN A 97 -17.77 -13.96 -13.98
N GLY A 98 -16.47 -13.77 -14.16
CA GLY A 98 -15.80 -14.03 -15.41
C GLY A 98 -15.69 -12.79 -16.30
N ALA A 99 -15.78 -11.59 -15.75
CA ALA A 99 -15.41 -10.39 -16.50
C ALA A 99 -13.96 -10.52 -17.01
N PHE A 100 -13.71 -9.97 -18.18
CA PHE A 100 -12.38 -9.91 -18.73
C PHE A 100 -11.51 -8.91 -17.95
N ASP A 101 -12.08 -7.72 -17.69
CA ASP A 101 -11.48 -6.69 -16.86
C ASP A 101 -12.59 -5.74 -16.37
N TYR A 102 -12.22 -4.71 -15.57
CA TYR A 102 -13.13 -3.64 -15.22
C TYR A 102 -12.53 -2.27 -15.57
N LEU A 103 -13.41 -1.28 -15.79
CA LEU A 103 -13.07 0.09 -16.13
C LEU A 103 -13.71 1.03 -15.09
N PRO A 104 -12.93 1.64 -14.17
CA PRO A 104 -13.47 2.57 -13.19
C PRO A 104 -13.88 3.90 -13.83
N LYS A 105 -15.06 4.41 -13.47
CA LYS A 105 -15.55 5.74 -13.87
C LYS A 105 -15.11 6.80 -12.82
N PRO A 106 -14.61 8.00 -13.21
CA PRO A 106 -14.29 8.43 -14.56
C PRO A 106 -13.04 7.72 -15.12
N PHE A 107 -13.02 7.40 -16.39
CA PHE A 107 -11.92 6.72 -17.05
C PHE A 107 -11.26 7.63 -18.11
N ASP A 108 -10.01 7.37 -18.39
CA ASP A 108 -9.32 7.94 -19.53
C ASP A 108 -9.75 7.22 -20.82
N ILE A 109 -9.97 7.99 -21.89
CA ILE A 109 -10.43 7.46 -23.18
C ILE A 109 -9.40 6.51 -23.80
N ASP A 110 -8.11 6.85 -23.70
CA ASP A 110 -7.03 6.02 -24.26
C ASP A 110 -6.89 4.71 -23.47
N GLU A 111 -7.11 4.73 -22.16
CA GLU A 111 -7.15 3.53 -21.31
C GLU A 111 -8.32 2.62 -21.69
N ALA A 112 -9.50 3.19 -21.92
CA ALA A 112 -10.68 2.44 -22.34
C ALA A 112 -10.46 1.77 -23.71
N VAL A 113 -9.90 2.48 -24.68
CA VAL A 113 -9.56 1.95 -26.01
C VAL A 113 -8.53 0.82 -25.91
N ALA A 114 -7.44 1.02 -25.17
CA ALA A 114 -6.40 0.01 -24.99
C ALA A 114 -6.94 -1.26 -24.29
N LEU A 115 -7.86 -1.10 -23.35
CA LEU A 115 -8.49 -2.22 -22.65
C LEU A 115 -9.38 -3.05 -23.60
N VAL A 116 -10.16 -2.37 -24.45
CA VAL A 116 -11.02 -3.01 -25.45
C VAL A 116 -10.18 -3.75 -26.51
N GLU A 117 -9.11 -3.16 -27.01
CA GLU A 117 -8.22 -3.82 -27.96
C GLU A 117 -7.57 -5.09 -27.37
N ARG A 118 -7.14 -5.04 -26.10
CA ARG A 118 -6.64 -6.22 -25.38
C ARG A 118 -7.70 -7.31 -25.24
N ALA A 119 -8.95 -6.93 -24.95
CA ALA A 119 -10.04 -7.88 -24.83
C ALA A 119 -10.34 -8.59 -26.16
N ILE A 120 -10.36 -7.86 -27.24
CA ILE A 120 -10.58 -8.40 -28.60
C ILE A 120 -9.42 -9.33 -29.00
N SER A 121 -8.16 -8.91 -28.80
CA SER A 121 -7.00 -9.77 -29.11
C SER A 121 -7.03 -11.08 -28.33
N HIS A 122 -7.34 -11.02 -27.04
CA HIS A 122 -7.46 -12.20 -26.19
C HIS A 122 -8.63 -13.13 -26.62
N TYR A 123 -9.75 -12.56 -27.10
CA TYR A 123 -10.89 -13.33 -27.61
C TYR A 123 -10.54 -14.10 -28.88
N GLN A 124 -9.78 -13.47 -29.77
CA GLN A 124 -9.29 -14.09 -31.00
C GLN A 124 -8.30 -15.24 -30.75
N GLU A 125 -7.51 -15.14 -29.66
CA GLU A 125 -6.54 -16.18 -29.25
C GLU A 125 -7.18 -17.38 -28.54
N GLN A 126 -8.35 -17.21 -27.93
CA GLN A 126 -8.96 -18.18 -27.01
C GLN A 126 -10.19 -18.93 -27.54
N GLN A 127 -10.38 -19.17 -28.82
CA GLN A 127 -11.50 -20.02 -29.27
C GLN A 127 -11.46 -21.48 -28.75
N GLN A 128 -10.88 -21.74 -27.57
CA GLN A 128 -10.94 -23.04 -26.85
C GLN A 128 -11.29 -22.87 -25.35
N PRO A 129 -12.15 -23.71 -24.74
CA PRO A 129 -12.92 -23.37 -23.52
C PRO A 129 -12.37 -23.83 -22.17
N ARG A 130 -12.65 -23.09 -21.08
CA ARG A 130 -12.72 -23.58 -19.67
C ARG A 130 -13.58 -22.69 -18.74
N ASN A 131 -14.35 -23.34 -17.84
CA ASN A 131 -15.37 -22.80 -16.92
C ASN A 131 -14.89 -22.27 -15.57
N VAL A 132 -15.62 -21.32 -14.96
CA VAL A 132 -15.42 -20.87 -13.56
C VAL A 132 -16.68 -20.30 -12.86
N GLN A 133 -16.79 -20.43 -11.53
CA GLN A 133 -17.88 -20.00 -10.64
C GLN A 133 -17.51 -18.91 -9.58
N VAL A 134 -18.53 -18.31 -8.97
CA VAL A 134 -18.64 -16.99 -8.31
C VAL A 134 -18.89 -17.02 -6.79
N PHE A 135 -18.50 -15.98 -6.04
CA PHE A 135 -19.01 -15.63 -4.68
C PHE A 135 -18.96 -14.13 -4.33
N GLY A 136 -19.82 -13.67 -3.41
CA GLY A 136 -20.13 -12.29 -3.02
C GLY A 136 -19.52 -11.77 -1.69
N PRO A 137 -20.00 -10.65 -1.08
CA PRO A 137 -19.15 -9.49 -0.76
C PRO A 137 -18.78 -9.27 0.72
N THR A 138 -17.84 -8.41 1.00
CA THR A 138 -17.89 -7.27 1.93
C THR A 138 -16.58 -6.46 1.96
N ALA A 139 -16.74 -5.15 2.02
CA ALA A 139 -15.69 -4.15 1.87
C ALA A 139 -14.89 -3.92 3.17
N ASP A 140 -13.59 -3.71 3.03
CA ASP A 140 -12.77 -3.14 4.10
C ASP A 140 -11.59 -2.28 3.59
N ILE A 141 -11.35 -2.23 2.27
CA ILE A 141 -10.28 -1.38 1.71
C ILE A 141 -10.90 -0.20 0.99
N ILE A 142 -10.68 0.99 1.54
CA ILE A 142 -11.10 2.25 0.92
C ILE A 142 -9.98 2.76 0.02
N GLY A 143 -10.29 3.01 -1.27
CA GLY A 143 -9.34 3.58 -2.22
C GLY A 143 -10.01 3.93 -3.54
N GLU A 144 -9.91 5.21 -3.94
CA GLU A 144 -10.41 5.75 -5.21
C GLU A 144 -9.25 6.12 -6.14
N ALA A 145 -8.07 6.35 -5.57
CA ALA A 145 -6.89 6.72 -6.31
C ALA A 145 -6.52 5.66 -7.36
N PRO A 146 -6.07 6.06 -8.56
CA PRO A 146 -5.68 5.14 -9.64
C PRO A 146 -4.70 4.06 -9.19
N ALA A 147 -3.73 4.42 -8.34
CA ALA A 147 -2.76 3.47 -7.78
C ALA A 147 -3.42 2.38 -6.91
N MET A 148 -4.53 2.67 -6.23
CA MET A 148 -5.30 1.66 -5.48
C MET A 148 -6.14 0.79 -6.40
N GLN A 149 -6.62 1.33 -7.53
CA GLN A 149 -7.35 0.54 -8.53
C GLN A 149 -6.46 -0.57 -9.13
N ASP A 150 -5.17 -0.32 -9.32
CA ASP A 150 -4.21 -1.36 -9.72
C ASP A 150 -4.09 -2.48 -8.68
N VAL A 151 -4.05 -2.13 -7.39
CA VAL A 151 -4.07 -3.12 -6.30
C VAL A 151 -5.36 -3.96 -6.34
N PHE A 152 -6.52 -3.32 -6.53
CA PHE A 152 -7.82 -4.02 -6.63
C PHE A 152 -7.88 -4.94 -7.85
N ARG A 153 -7.34 -4.49 -8.99
CA ARG A 153 -7.22 -5.30 -10.22
C ARG A 153 -6.37 -6.56 -9.98
N ILE A 154 -5.26 -6.44 -9.25
CA ILE A 154 -4.41 -7.59 -8.90
C ILE A 154 -5.14 -8.53 -7.94
N ILE A 155 -5.82 -8.01 -6.90
CA ILE A 155 -6.62 -8.82 -5.97
C ILE A 155 -7.69 -9.59 -6.75
N GLY A 156 -8.42 -8.93 -7.66
CA GLY A 156 -9.44 -9.55 -8.49
C GLY A 156 -8.89 -10.69 -9.35
N ARG A 157 -7.75 -10.47 -10.04
CA ARG A 157 -7.09 -11.52 -10.86
C ARG A 157 -6.60 -12.71 -10.04
N LEU A 158 -6.18 -12.47 -8.80
CA LEU A 158 -5.69 -13.51 -7.89
C LEU A 158 -6.82 -14.24 -7.12
N SER A 159 -8.07 -13.81 -7.27
CA SER A 159 -9.23 -14.39 -6.56
C SER A 159 -9.45 -15.90 -6.81
N ARG A 160 -8.89 -16.43 -7.90
CA ARG A 160 -8.98 -17.85 -8.28
C ARG A 160 -7.68 -18.62 -8.08
N SER A 161 -6.67 -17.98 -7.51
CA SER A 161 -5.32 -18.54 -7.41
C SER A 161 -4.93 -18.77 -5.96
N SER A 162 -4.16 -19.83 -5.73
CA SER A 162 -3.47 -20.09 -4.45
C SER A 162 -1.97 -19.76 -4.52
N ILE A 163 -1.55 -19.00 -5.53
CA ILE A 163 -0.14 -18.60 -5.71
C ILE A 163 0.30 -17.70 -4.55
N SER A 164 1.58 -17.80 -4.18
CA SER A 164 2.20 -16.93 -3.18
C SER A 164 2.25 -15.48 -3.68
N VAL A 165 2.02 -14.55 -2.78
CA VAL A 165 1.99 -13.10 -3.06
C VAL A 165 2.93 -12.37 -2.12
N LEU A 166 3.72 -11.45 -2.66
CA LEU A 166 4.56 -10.53 -1.90
C LEU A 166 3.97 -9.13 -1.94
N ILE A 167 3.57 -8.61 -0.78
CA ILE A 167 3.02 -7.26 -0.63
C ILE A 167 4.14 -6.32 -0.15
N ASN A 168 4.51 -5.36 -0.99
CA ASN A 168 5.46 -4.31 -0.65
C ASN A 168 4.73 -2.99 -0.38
N GLY A 169 5.14 -2.26 0.65
CA GLY A 169 4.61 -0.95 0.96
C GLY A 169 5.09 -0.46 2.32
N GLU A 170 5.10 0.84 2.50
CA GLU A 170 5.53 1.47 3.76
C GLU A 170 4.71 0.98 4.96
N SER A 171 5.24 1.20 6.17
CA SER A 171 4.49 0.89 7.40
C SER A 171 3.19 1.71 7.46
N GLY A 172 2.09 1.08 7.89
CA GLY A 172 0.80 1.74 8.04
C GLY A 172 0.02 1.97 6.75
N THR A 173 0.43 1.42 5.59
CA THR A 173 -0.29 1.55 4.31
C THR A 173 -1.52 0.64 4.20
N GLY A 174 -1.64 -0.39 5.06
CA GLY A 174 -2.76 -1.35 5.06
C GLY A 174 -2.43 -2.71 4.43
N LYS A 175 -1.16 -3.14 4.45
CA LYS A 175 -0.71 -4.45 3.89
C LYS A 175 -1.54 -5.64 4.41
N GLU A 176 -1.89 -5.64 5.69
CA GLU A 176 -2.71 -6.70 6.31
C GLU A 176 -4.13 -6.75 5.74
N LEU A 177 -4.76 -5.59 5.49
CA LEU A 177 -6.08 -5.53 4.87
C LEU A 177 -6.07 -6.13 3.45
N VAL A 178 -5.00 -5.85 2.67
CA VAL A 178 -4.80 -6.46 1.35
C VAL A 178 -4.62 -7.97 1.46
N ALA A 179 -3.87 -8.46 2.45
CA ALA A 179 -3.70 -9.90 2.69
C ALA A 179 -5.04 -10.58 3.06
N HIS A 180 -5.83 -9.94 3.92
CA HIS A 180 -7.19 -10.39 4.24
C HIS A 180 -8.10 -10.42 3.00
N ALA A 181 -8.06 -9.39 2.15
CA ALA A 181 -8.83 -9.35 0.92
C ALA A 181 -8.42 -10.49 -0.04
N LEU A 182 -7.11 -10.71 -0.22
CA LEU A 182 -6.58 -11.82 -1.02
C LEU A 182 -7.02 -13.20 -0.50
N HIS A 183 -7.14 -13.39 0.80
CA HIS A 183 -7.67 -14.62 1.40
C HIS A 183 -9.18 -14.73 1.21
N ARG A 184 -9.93 -13.67 1.56
CA ARG A 184 -11.39 -13.61 1.50
C ARG A 184 -11.93 -13.90 0.09
N HIS A 185 -11.22 -13.42 -0.93
CA HIS A 185 -11.58 -13.63 -2.32
C HIS A 185 -10.89 -14.84 -2.97
N SER A 186 -10.27 -15.73 -2.19
CA SER A 186 -9.59 -16.93 -2.70
C SER A 186 -10.45 -18.19 -2.60
N PRO A 187 -10.06 -19.30 -3.28
CA PRO A 187 -10.70 -20.59 -3.11
C PRO A 187 -10.65 -21.11 -1.65
N ARG A 188 -9.77 -20.55 -0.81
CA ARG A 188 -9.54 -20.93 0.58
C ARG A 188 -10.31 -20.07 1.59
N VAL A 189 -11.30 -19.30 1.17
CA VAL A 189 -12.06 -18.35 2.02
C VAL A 189 -12.68 -19.00 3.28
N LYS A 190 -13.04 -20.28 3.22
CA LYS A 190 -13.62 -21.04 4.36
C LYS A 190 -12.56 -21.69 5.25
N ALA A 191 -11.32 -21.66 4.85
CA ALA A 191 -10.19 -22.25 5.56
C ALA A 191 -9.52 -21.19 6.49
N PRO A 192 -8.66 -21.59 7.43
CA PRO A 192 -8.07 -20.66 8.38
C PRO A 192 -7.19 -19.61 7.68
N PHE A 193 -7.29 -18.36 8.17
CA PHE A 193 -6.34 -17.29 7.91
C PHE A 193 -5.54 -17.03 9.18
N ILE A 194 -4.25 -17.32 9.13
CA ILE A 194 -3.34 -17.12 10.27
C ILE A 194 -2.38 -15.98 9.91
N ALA A 195 -2.39 -14.92 10.71
CA ALA A 195 -1.46 -13.79 10.56
C ALA A 195 -0.35 -13.86 11.60
N LEU A 196 0.87 -13.57 11.18
CA LEU A 196 2.03 -13.52 12.05
C LEU A 196 2.94 -12.36 11.65
N ASN A 197 3.20 -11.46 12.60
CA ASN A 197 4.15 -10.37 12.41
C ASN A 197 5.52 -10.78 12.98
N MET A 198 6.53 -10.85 12.10
CA MET A 198 7.89 -11.29 12.48
C MET A 198 8.59 -10.30 13.40
N ALA A 199 8.33 -9.01 13.24
CA ALA A 199 8.94 -7.97 14.08
C ALA A 199 8.42 -7.98 15.52
N ALA A 200 7.22 -8.52 15.75
CA ALA A 200 6.60 -8.58 17.10
C ALA A 200 7.07 -9.77 17.94
N ILE A 201 7.82 -10.71 17.37
CA ILE A 201 8.25 -11.95 18.03
C ILE A 201 9.74 -11.87 18.32
N PRO A 202 10.20 -12.22 19.55
CA PRO A 202 11.61 -12.39 19.82
C PRO A 202 12.26 -13.38 18.84
N LYS A 203 13.43 -13.04 18.29
CA LYS A 203 14.09 -13.82 17.25
C LYS A 203 14.27 -15.30 17.60
N ASP A 204 14.57 -15.59 18.85
CA ASP A 204 14.76 -16.95 19.35
C ASP A 204 13.47 -17.78 19.40
N LEU A 205 12.30 -17.13 19.37
CA LEU A 205 11.00 -17.79 19.41
C LEU A 205 10.32 -17.93 18.05
N ILE A 206 10.78 -17.17 17.03
CA ILE A 206 10.16 -17.17 15.70
C ILE A 206 10.07 -18.60 15.13
N GLU A 207 11.15 -19.36 15.27
CA GLU A 207 11.23 -20.74 14.76
C GLU A 207 10.18 -21.64 15.42
N SER A 208 10.08 -21.59 16.75
CA SER A 208 9.10 -22.37 17.53
C SER A 208 7.67 -21.93 17.25
N GLU A 209 7.41 -20.63 17.06
CA GLU A 209 6.06 -20.13 16.70
C GLU A 209 5.65 -20.59 15.30
N LEU A 210 6.55 -20.52 14.32
CA LEU A 210 6.25 -20.93 12.94
C LEU A 210 6.07 -22.44 12.79
N PHE A 211 7.04 -23.23 13.29
CA PHE A 211 7.14 -24.67 13.01
C PHE A 211 6.72 -25.55 14.17
N GLY A 212 6.42 -24.96 15.34
CA GLY A 212 6.12 -25.72 16.56
C GLY A 212 7.36 -26.39 17.15
N HIS A 213 7.18 -27.05 18.28
CA HIS A 213 8.25 -27.77 18.97
C HIS A 213 7.78 -29.07 19.60
N GLU A 214 8.69 -30.03 19.71
CA GLU A 214 8.51 -31.25 20.46
C GLU A 214 8.84 -31.01 21.95
N LYS A 215 8.34 -31.90 22.82
CA LYS A 215 8.67 -31.87 24.25
C LYS A 215 10.17 -32.03 24.44
N GLY A 216 10.78 -31.13 25.20
CA GLY A 216 12.22 -31.15 25.51
C GLY A 216 13.11 -30.50 24.43
N ALA A 217 12.55 -29.84 23.43
CA ALA A 217 13.32 -29.19 22.37
C ALA A 217 14.23 -28.05 22.89
N PHE A 218 13.83 -27.39 23.94
CA PHE A 218 14.61 -26.33 24.64
C PHE A 218 14.17 -26.22 26.10
N THR A 219 14.90 -25.47 26.92
CA THR A 219 14.56 -25.22 28.32
C THR A 219 13.23 -24.50 28.42
N GLY A 220 12.20 -25.18 28.96
CA GLY A 220 10.81 -24.68 29.03
C GLY A 220 9.84 -25.34 28.05
N ALA A 221 10.28 -26.17 27.12
CA ALA A 221 9.43 -26.97 26.23
C ALA A 221 8.82 -28.18 26.95
N ASN A 222 7.84 -27.93 27.85
CA ASN A 222 7.25 -28.99 28.67
C ASN A 222 6.22 -29.86 27.95
N THR A 223 5.64 -29.34 26.84
CA THR A 223 4.63 -30.02 26.02
C THR A 223 4.93 -29.85 24.55
N VAL A 224 4.37 -30.71 23.69
CA VAL A 224 4.37 -30.52 22.23
C VAL A 224 3.46 -29.33 21.88
N ARG A 225 3.91 -28.45 21.01
CA ARG A 225 3.13 -27.31 20.52
C ARG A 225 3.11 -27.27 19.00
N GLN A 226 1.92 -27.16 18.42
CA GLN A 226 1.74 -26.96 16.98
C GLN A 226 2.19 -25.55 16.57
N GLY A 227 2.89 -25.49 15.44
CA GLY A 227 3.31 -24.22 14.82
C GLY A 227 2.21 -23.57 13.97
N ARG A 228 2.46 -22.34 13.53
CA ARG A 228 1.52 -21.58 12.67
C ARG A 228 1.29 -22.26 11.33
N PHE A 229 2.27 -22.96 10.78
CA PHE A 229 2.12 -23.74 9.57
C PHE A 229 1.08 -24.86 9.72
N GLU A 230 1.10 -25.57 10.84
CA GLU A 230 0.10 -26.61 11.12
C GLU A 230 -1.30 -26.01 11.33
N GLN A 231 -1.38 -24.86 12.02
CA GLN A 231 -2.65 -24.16 12.26
C GLN A 231 -3.26 -23.61 10.96
N ALA A 232 -2.42 -23.28 9.97
CA ALA A 232 -2.82 -22.75 8.69
C ALA A 232 -3.05 -23.82 7.61
N ASP A 233 -2.96 -25.11 7.95
CA ASP A 233 -3.10 -26.19 6.98
C ASP A 233 -4.44 -26.16 6.24
N GLY A 234 -4.42 -26.33 4.93
CA GLY A 234 -5.53 -26.11 4.01
C GLY A 234 -5.89 -24.63 3.77
N GLY A 235 -5.32 -23.70 4.53
CA GLY A 235 -5.66 -22.29 4.56
C GLY A 235 -4.59 -21.35 4.01
N THR A 236 -4.46 -20.18 4.66
CA THR A 236 -3.53 -19.11 4.29
C THR A 236 -2.73 -18.66 5.51
N LEU A 237 -1.41 -18.57 5.36
CA LEU A 237 -0.52 -17.98 6.35
C LEU A 237 -0.02 -16.63 5.81
N PHE A 238 -0.33 -15.57 6.55
CA PHE A 238 0.16 -14.23 6.28
C PHE A 238 1.38 -13.96 7.16
N LEU A 239 2.51 -13.67 6.52
CA LEU A 239 3.79 -13.38 7.16
C LEU A 239 4.10 -11.90 6.96
N ASP A 240 3.88 -11.09 8.00
CA ASP A 240 4.21 -9.66 7.95
C ASP A 240 5.65 -9.43 8.42
N GLU A 241 6.28 -8.43 7.81
CA GLU A 241 7.67 -8.01 8.04
C GLU A 241 8.68 -9.16 7.88
N ILE A 242 8.58 -9.89 6.75
CA ILE A 242 9.45 -11.03 6.46
C ILE A 242 10.94 -10.68 6.35
N GLY A 243 11.28 -9.41 6.09
CA GLY A 243 12.67 -8.94 6.07
C GLY A 243 13.39 -9.07 7.42
N ASP A 244 12.66 -9.24 8.53
CA ASP A 244 13.24 -9.38 9.87
C ASP A 244 13.52 -10.82 10.28
N MET A 245 13.21 -11.80 9.42
CA MET A 245 13.52 -13.22 9.66
C MET A 245 15.03 -13.48 9.70
N THR A 246 15.45 -14.35 10.62
CA THR A 246 16.83 -14.87 10.64
C THR A 246 17.08 -15.82 9.47
N LEU A 247 18.34 -15.97 9.04
CA LEU A 247 18.72 -16.85 7.92
C LEU A 247 18.32 -18.31 8.14
N ASP A 248 18.33 -18.80 9.38
CA ASP A 248 17.90 -20.15 9.75
C ASP A 248 16.40 -20.35 9.49
N VAL A 249 15.57 -19.39 9.92
CA VAL A 249 14.13 -19.40 9.67
C VAL A 249 13.83 -19.31 8.17
N GLN A 250 14.57 -18.46 7.42
CA GLN A 250 14.46 -18.37 5.97
C GLN A 250 14.76 -19.71 5.28
N THR A 251 15.77 -20.44 5.75
CA THR A 251 16.14 -21.76 5.21
C THR A 251 15.03 -22.79 5.43
N ARG A 252 14.40 -22.79 6.60
CA ARG A 252 13.26 -23.68 6.89
C ARG A 252 12.02 -23.30 6.10
N LEU A 253 11.72 -21.99 5.99
CA LEU A 253 10.60 -21.48 5.19
C LEU A 253 10.74 -21.91 3.73
N LEU A 254 11.94 -21.82 3.16
CA LEU A 254 12.22 -22.27 1.80
C LEU A 254 11.85 -23.74 1.60
N ARG A 255 12.19 -24.63 2.55
CA ARG A 255 11.83 -26.05 2.47
C ARG A 255 10.32 -26.26 2.46
N VAL A 256 9.58 -25.55 3.33
CA VAL A 256 8.09 -25.64 3.34
C VAL A 256 7.52 -25.20 2.00
N LEU A 257 8.05 -24.10 1.42
CA LEU A 257 7.60 -23.60 0.13
C LEU A 257 7.96 -24.54 -1.05
N ALA A 258 9.05 -25.29 -0.92
CA ALA A 258 9.51 -26.23 -1.95
C ALA A 258 8.77 -27.57 -1.87
N ASP A 259 8.72 -28.16 -0.68
CA ASP A 259 8.36 -29.56 -0.47
C ASP A 259 6.99 -29.74 0.22
N GLY A 260 6.40 -28.65 0.76
CA GLY A 260 5.17 -28.71 1.57
C GLY A 260 5.38 -29.45 2.90
N GLN A 261 6.63 -29.54 3.39
CA GLN A 261 6.99 -30.31 4.59
C GLN A 261 7.99 -29.55 5.45
N PHE A 262 7.94 -29.78 6.76
CA PHE A 262 8.94 -29.28 7.71
C PHE A 262 9.05 -30.22 8.90
N TYR A 263 10.01 -29.93 9.79
CA TYR A 263 10.20 -30.63 11.06
C TYR A 263 9.94 -29.64 12.21
N ARG A 264 9.24 -30.08 13.25
CA ARG A 264 9.15 -29.30 14.47
C ARG A 264 10.52 -29.12 15.11
N VAL A 265 10.70 -28.07 15.89
CA VAL A 265 11.96 -27.85 16.63
C VAL A 265 12.18 -29.03 17.59
N GLY A 266 13.34 -29.67 17.49
CA GLY A 266 13.66 -30.87 18.24
C GLY A 266 13.00 -32.17 17.77
N GLY A 267 12.23 -32.14 16.66
CA GLY A 267 11.54 -33.28 16.06
C GLY A 267 12.24 -33.89 14.86
N TYR A 268 12.03 -35.18 14.63
CA TYR A 268 12.56 -35.94 13.51
C TYR A 268 11.46 -36.39 12.53
N ALA A 269 10.21 -36.29 12.90
CA ALA A 269 9.08 -36.65 12.04
C ALA A 269 8.73 -35.48 11.11
N PRO A 270 8.62 -35.68 9.78
CA PRO A 270 8.19 -34.63 8.86
C PRO A 270 6.69 -34.36 9.03
N VAL A 271 6.33 -33.09 9.08
CA VAL A 271 4.94 -32.59 9.08
C VAL A 271 4.63 -32.06 7.68
N LYS A 272 3.60 -32.61 7.04
CA LYS A 272 3.14 -32.18 5.71
C LYS A 272 1.98 -31.21 5.85
N VAL A 273 2.03 -30.12 5.09
CA VAL A 273 1.00 -29.05 5.08
C VAL A 273 0.77 -28.53 3.66
N ASP A 274 -0.45 -28.06 3.41
CA ASP A 274 -0.82 -27.32 2.19
C ASP A 274 -1.26 -25.90 2.56
N VAL A 275 -0.32 -24.96 2.58
CA VAL A 275 -0.56 -23.60 3.03
C VAL A 275 -0.27 -22.61 1.91
N ARG A 276 -1.22 -21.72 1.62
CA ARG A 276 -0.97 -20.54 0.78
C ARG A 276 -0.20 -19.51 1.58
N ILE A 277 0.92 -19.01 1.05
CA ILE A 277 1.71 -17.95 1.69
C ILE A 277 1.39 -16.60 1.08
N ILE A 278 1.09 -15.62 1.93
CA ILE A 278 1.08 -14.20 1.61
C ILE A 278 2.15 -13.55 2.50
N ALA A 279 3.14 -12.93 1.90
CA ALA A 279 4.23 -12.27 2.61
C ALA A 279 4.13 -10.75 2.46
N ALA A 280 4.49 -10.00 3.50
CA ALA A 280 4.53 -8.55 3.44
C ALA A 280 5.81 -7.98 4.05
N THR A 281 6.26 -6.85 3.52
CA THR A 281 7.40 -6.11 4.07
C THR A 281 7.39 -4.65 3.62
N HIS A 282 7.95 -3.77 4.44
CA HIS A 282 8.28 -2.40 4.05
C HIS A 282 9.73 -2.26 3.55
N GLN A 283 10.55 -3.31 3.70
CA GLN A 283 11.96 -3.30 3.36
C GLN A 283 12.20 -3.65 1.88
N ASN A 284 13.29 -3.13 1.32
CA ASN A 284 13.76 -3.53 -0.01
C ASN A 284 14.49 -4.88 0.11
N LEU A 285 13.81 -5.98 -0.29
CA LEU A 285 14.37 -7.33 -0.18
C LEU A 285 15.52 -7.54 -1.16
N GLU A 286 15.54 -6.90 -2.33
CA GLU A 286 16.66 -6.98 -3.28
C GLU A 286 17.96 -6.45 -2.64
N LEU A 287 17.87 -5.31 -1.95
CA LEU A 287 18.99 -4.77 -1.21
C LEU A 287 19.41 -5.71 -0.07
N ARG A 288 18.43 -6.27 0.65
CA ARG A 288 18.70 -7.24 1.72
C ARG A 288 19.39 -8.51 1.21
N VAL A 289 19.07 -8.96 -0.01
CA VAL A 289 19.78 -10.09 -0.68
C VAL A 289 21.23 -9.70 -0.96
N GLN A 290 21.47 -8.50 -1.51
CA GLN A 290 22.83 -8.00 -1.77
C GLN A 290 23.67 -7.87 -0.48
N GLU A 291 23.04 -7.49 0.62
CA GLU A 291 23.69 -7.41 1.95
C GLU A 291 23.89 -8.79 2.62
N GLY A 292 23.44 -9.89 2.01
CA GLY A 292 23.48 -11.22 2.60
C GLY A 292 22.56 -11.44 3.81
N LYS A 293 21.59 -10.54 4.03
CA LYS A 293 20.62 -10.62 5.13
C LYS A 293 19.34 -11.35 4.76
N PHE A 294 19.11 -11.55 3.46
CA PHE A 294 17.98 -12.31 2.93
C PHE A 294 18.48 -13.26 1.84
N ARG A 295 17.96 -14.49 1.83
CA ARG A 295 18.40 -15.50 0.85
C ARG A 295 17.75 -15.23 -0.51
N GLU A 296 18.55 -15.31 -1.56
CA GLU A 296 18.13 -15.11 -2.94
C GLU A 296 17.09 -16.17 -3.40
N ASP A 297 17.33 -17.44 -3.02
CA ASP A 297 16.43 -18.54 -3.36
C ASP A 297 15.02 -18.38 -2.75
N LEU A 298 14.96 -17.95 -1.50
CA LEU A 298 13.70 -17.66 -0.83
C LEU A 298 13.00 -16.44 -1.46
N PHE A 299 13.77 -15.39 -1.78
CA PHE A 299 13.23 -14.21 -2.45
C PHE A 299 12.53 -14.58 -3.75
N HIS A 300 13.15 -15.35 -4.62
CA HIS A 300 12.54 -15.79 -5.87
C HIS A 300 11.33 -16.69 -5.68
N ARG A 301 11.28 -17.49 -4.62
CA ARG A 301 10.13 -18.36 -4.32
C ARG A 301 8.92 -17.60 -3.77
N LEU A 302 9.15 -16.50 -3.06
CA LEU A 302 8.08 -15.63 -2.53
C LEU A 302 7.62 -14.60 -3.55
N ASN A 303 8.54 -14.09 -4.38
CA ASN A 303 8.30 -13.01 -5.33
C ASN A 303 7.72 -13.50 -6.67
N VAL A 304 6.69 -14.37 -6.60
CA VAL A 304 5.98 -14.85 -7.81
C VAL A 304 5.04 -13.76 -8.33
N ILE A 305 4.25 -13.18 -7.45
CA ILE A 305 3.39 -12.01 -7.74
C ILE A 305 3.71 -10.93 -6.71
N ARG A 306 4.06 -9.73 -7.18
CA ARG A 306 4.31 -8.57 -6.34
C ARG A 306 3.12 -7.62 -6.38
N VAL A 307 2.63 -7.23 -5.20
CA VAL A 307 1.63 -6.17 -5.03
C VAL A 307 2.32 -4.99 -4.34
N HIS A 308 2.42 -3.87 -5.03
CA HIS A 308 2.93 -2.64 -4.43
C HIS A 308 1.77 -1.81 -3.88
N LEU A 309 1.80 -1.54 -2.57
CA LEU A 309 0.79 -0.73 -1.90
C LEU A 309 1.30 0.71 -1.79
N PRO A 310 0.65 1.67 -2.45
CA PRO A 310 1.13 3.05 -2.50
C PRO A 310 1.05 3.70 -1.11
N PRO A 311 2.02 4.55 -0.75
CA PRO A 311 1.94 5.38 0.45
C PRO A 311 0.82 6.41 0.31
N LEU A 312 0.30 6.91 1.45
CA LEU A 312 -0.87 7.78 1.47
C LEU A 312 -0.66 9.10 0.68
N ARG A 313 0.57 9.60 0.63
CA ARG A 313 0.95 10.78 -0.17
C ARG A 313 0.80 10.60 -1.70
N GLU A 314 0.78 9.36 -2.18
CA GLU A 314 0.58 9.01 -3.60
C GLU A 314 -0.87 8.67 -3.94
N ARG A 315 -1.76 8.67 -2.92
CA ARG A 315 -3.22 8.47 -3.05
C ARG A 315 -3.99 9.51 -2.24
N ARG A 316 -3.67 10.78 -2.46
CA ARG A 316 -4.23 11.90 -1.68
C ARG A 316 -5.74 12.02 -1.81
N GLU A 317 -6.30 11.57 -2.92
CA GLU A 317 -7.73 11.53 -3.21
C GLU A 317 -8.50 10.65 -2.21
N ASP A 318 -7.83 9.64 -1.64
CA ASP A 318 -8.43 8.74 -0.66
C ASP A 318 -8.54 9.35 0.75
N ILE A 319 -7.72 10.38 1.05
CA ILE A 319 -7.60 10.94 2.40
C ILE A 319 -8.94 11.44 2.96
N PRO A 320 -9.76 12.22 2.21
CA PRO A 320 -11.04 12.70 2.72
C PRO A 320 -12.00 11.57 3.11
N ARG A 321 -12.07 10.54 2.29
CA ARG A 321 -12.95 9.39 2.51
C ARG A 321 -12.47 8.53 3.67
N LEU A 322 -11.17 8.28 3.74
CA LEU A 322 -10.54 7.57 4.87
C LEU A 322 -10.77 8.32 6.18
N ALA A 323 -10.55 9.63 6.20
CA ALA A 323 -10.73 10.45 7.40
C ALA A 323 -12.20 10.40 7.89
N ARG A 324 -13.18 10.58 7.00
CA ARG A 324 -14.60 10.45 7.35
C ARG A 324 -14.93 9.06 7.89
N HIS A 325 -14.40 8.02 7.28
CA HIS A 325 -14.58 6.64 7.76
C HIS A 325 -14.03 6.47 9.18
N PHE A 326 -12.78 6.90 9.43
CA PHE A 326 -12.15 6.73 10.75
C PHE A 326 -12.84 7.58 11.83
N LEU A 327 -13.33 8.78 11.52
CA LEU A 327 -14.15 9.56 12.45
C LEU A 327 -15.46 8.83 12.80
N GLN A 328 -16.11 8.19 11.83
CA GLN A 328 -17.32 7.40 12.08
C GLN A 328 -17.02 6.13 12.93
N VAL A 329 -15.91 5.45 12.66
CA VAL A 329 -15.49 4.26 13.42
C VAL A 329 -15.16 4.68 14.86
N ALA A 330 -14.34 5.71 15.04
CA ALA A 330 -13.96 6.21 16.37
C ALA A 330 -15.19 6.69 17.18
N ALA A 331 -16.15 7.35 16.54
CA ALA A 331 -17.37 7.78 17.19
C ALA A 331 -18.22 6.61 17.68
N ARG A 332 -18.33 5.53 16.89
CA ARG A 332 -19.04 4.30 17.31
C ARG A 332 -18.32 3.61 18.48
N GLU A 333 -17.00 3.51 18.45
CA GLU A 333 -16.20 2.90 19.52
C GLU A 333 -16.34 3.66 20.84
N LEU A 334 -16.40 5.00 20.78
CA LEU A 334 -16.51 5.87 21.95
C LEU A 334 -17.95 6.16 22.38
N GLY A 335 -18.96 5.74 21.59
CA GLY A 335 -20.37 6.00 21.88
C GLY A 335 -20.75 7.48 21.78
N VAL A 336 -20.06 8.25 20.93
CA VAL A 336 -20.31 9.69 20.70
C VAL A 336 -20.81 9.93 19.28
N GLU A 337 -21.29 11.15 19.01
CA GLU A 337 -21.70 11.55 17.68
C GLU A 337 -20.48 11.75 16.77
N ALA A 338 -20.56 11.31 15.50
CA ALA A 338 -19.44 11.39 14.57
C ALA A 338 -19.13 12.83 14.18
N LYS A 339 -17.90 13.26 14.35
CA LYS A 339 -17.40 14.57 13.95
C LYS A 339 -17.45 14.73 12.42
N GLN A 340 -17.66 15.96 11.96
CA GLN A 340 -17.62 16.33 10.54
C GLN A 340 -16.39 17.20 10.26
N LEU A 341 -15.74 16.97 9.12
CA LEU A 341 -14.61 17.79 8.71
C LEU A 341 -15.08 19.05 7.99
N HIS A 342 -14.60 20.21 8.42
CA HIS A 342 -14.77 21.43 7.64
C HIS A 342 -14.02 21.31 6.30
N PRO A 343 -14.52 21.85 5.17
CA PRO A 343 -13.86 21.73 3.86
C PRO A 343 -12.40 22.19 3.84
N GLU A 344 -12.06 23.24 4.59
CA GLU A 344 -10.68 23.72 4.71
C GLU A 344 -9.78 22.73 5.47
N THR A 345 -10.32 22.08 6.50
CA THR A 345 -9.63 21.03 7.26
C THR A 345 -9.39 19.80 6.39
N GLU A 346 -10.35 19.41 5.60
CA GLU A 346 -10.24 18.32 4.62
C GLU A 346 -9.15 18.62 3.59
N ALA A 347 -9.14 19.84 3.05
CA ALA A 347 -8.09 20.30 2.13
C ALA A 347 -6.71 20.35 2.79
N ALA A 348 -6.61 20.71 4.07
CA ALA A 348 -5.37 20.70 4.83
C ALA A 348 -4.84 19.27 5.02
N LEU A 349 -5.68 18.32 5.45
CA LEU A 349 -5.34 16.92 5.61
C LEU A 349 -4.79 16.29 4.31
N THR A 350 -5.35 16.68 3.15
CA THR A 350 -4.93 16.19 1.83
C THR A 350 -3.51 16.66 1.45
N ARG A 351 -3.02 17.76 2.02
CA ARG A 351 -1.67 18.30 1.74
C ARG A 351 -0.58 17.70 2.61
N ILE A 352 -0.93 17.09 3.73
CA ILE A 352 0.01 16.47 4.67
C ILE A 352 0.69 15.26 4.03
N ALA A 353 1.98 15.06 4.32
CA ALA A 353 2.78 13.97 3.74
C ALA A 353 2.48 12.59 4.33
N TRP A 354 1.94 12.51 5.55
CA TRP A 354 1.56 11.29 6.26
C TRP A 354 2.66 10.22 6.31
N PRO A 355 3.81 10.45 6.96
CA PRO A 355 4.90 9.47 7.02
C PRO A 355 4.49 8.15 7.68
N GLY A 356 3.49 8.16 8.58
CA GLY A 356 2.88 6.95 9.15
C GLY A 356 1.67 6.43 8.38
N ASN A 357 1.41 6.98 7.18
CA ASN A 357 0.37 6.55 6.25
C ASN A 357 -1.03 6.50 6.90
N VAL A 358 -1.82 5.49 6.56
CA VAL A 358 -3.21 5.32 7.03
C VAL A 358 -3.29 5.14 8.54
N ARG A 359 -2.29 4.46 9.15
CA ARG A 359 -2.26 4.30 10.62
C ARG A 359 -2.13 5.65 11.33
N GLN A 360 -1.34 6.57 10.80
CA GLN A 360 -1.23 7.92 11.36
C GLN A 360 -2.53 8.70 11.19
N LEU A 361 -3.16 8.63 10.01
CA LEU A 361 -4.45 9.27 9.75
C LEU A 361 -5.55 8.73 10.69
N GLU A 362 -5.63 7.42 10.87
CA GLU A 362 -6.55 6.76 11.80
C GLU A 362 -6.36 7.27 13.24
N ASN A 363 -5.13 7.28 13.73
CA ASN A 363 -4.80 7.78 15.07
C ASN A 363 -5.16 9.26 15.23
N THR A 364 -4.91 10.07 14.19
CA THR A 364 -5.30 11.48 14.17
C THR A 364 -6.82 11.65 14.24
N CYS A 365 -7.58 10.86 13.49
CA CYS A 365 -9.05 10.90 13.53
C CYS A 365 -9.59 10.45 14.90
N ARG A 366 -9.00 9.43 15.53
CA ARG A 366 -9.36 9.05 16.91
C ARG A 366 -9.07 10.17 17.90
N TRP A 367 -7.93 10.81 17.78
CA TRP A 367 -7.55 11.95 18.62
C TRP A 367 -8.54 13.11 18.43
N LEU A 368 -8.87 13.48 17.18
CA LEU A 368 -9.84 14.52 16.86
C LEU A 368 -11.23 14.23 17.41
N THR A 369 -11.67 12.97 17.41
CA THR A 369 -12.96 12.58 17.98
C THR A 369 -13.06 12.88 19.46
N VAL A 370 -11.94 12.80 20.19
CA VAL A 370 -11.88 13.07 21.63
C VAL A 370 -11.62 14.55 21.94
N MET A 371 -10.70 15.18 21.17
CA MET A 371 -10.13 16.48 21.55
C MET A 371 -10.81 17.67 20.89
N ALA A 372 -11.45 17.53 19.71
CA ALA A 372 -12.14 18.64 19.07
C ALA A 372 -13.39 19.02 19.90
N ALA A 373 -13.52 20.31 20.23
CA ALA A 373 -14.58 20.78 21.10
C ALA A 373 -15.96 20.81 20.38
N GLY A 374 -15.97 21.15 19.08
CA GLY A 374 -17.19 21.25 18.27
C GLY A 374 -17.58 19.95 17.58
N GLN A 375 -18.78 19.92 16.99
CA GLN A 375 -19.20 18.83 16.09
C GLN A 375 -18.45 18.88 14.75
N GLU A 376 -18.11 20.09 14.31
CA GLU A 376 -17.31 20.33 13.12
C GLU A 376 -15.85 20.54 13.51
N VAL A 377 -14.94 19.82 12.86
CA VAL A 377 -13.49 19.87 13.08
C VAL A 377 -12.90 20.97 12.19
N LEU A 378 -12.33 21.98 12.82
CA LEU A 378 -11.65 23.10 12.16
C LEU A 378 -10.15 22.86 12.04
N ILE A 379 -9.45 23.66 11.21
CA ILE A 379 -7.98 23.56 11.03
C ILE A 379 -7.23 23.72 12.36
N GLN A 380 -7.72 24.60 13.23
CA GLN A 380 -7.13 24.86 14.55
C GLN A 380 -7.23 23.67 15.52
N ASP A 381 -8.12 22.71 15.25
CA ASP A 381 -8.26 21.48 16.05
C ASP A 381 -7.23 20.41 15.62
N LEU A 382 -6.53 20.60 14.50
CA LEU A 382 -5.52 19.68 14.04
C LEU A 382 -4.25 19.77 14.92
N PRO A 383 -3.62 18.63 15.26
CA PRO A 383 -2.35 18.63 15.98
C PRO A 383 -1.25 19.40 15.23
N SER A 384 -0.52 20.27 15.93
CA SER A 384 0.56 21.09 15.33
C SER A 384 1.66 20.26 14.69
N GLU A 385 1.93 19.06 15.26
CA GLU A 385 2.96 18.13 14.77
C GLU A 385 2.71 17.66 13.33
N LEU A 386 1.46 17.68 12.87
CA LEU A 386 1.12 17.32 11.49
C LEU A 386 1.65 18.33 10.47
N PHE A 387 1.79 19.59 10.86
CA PHE A 387 2.27 20.67 9.99
C PHE A 387 3.79 20.81 10.01
N GLU A 388 4.44 20.41 11.09
CA GLU A 388 5.91 20.40 11.18
C GLU A 388 6.52 19.42 10.19
N THR A 389 5.80 18.35 9.84
CA THR A 389 6.20 17.33 8.84
C THR A 389 5.91 17.76 7.40
N THR A 390 5.16 18.86 7.17
CA THR A 390 4.80 19.33 5.81
C THR A 390 5.71 20.43 5.27
N MET A 391 6.67 20.92 6.05
CA MET A 391 7.76 21.64 5.44
C MET A 391 8.44 20.69 4.47
N PRO A 392 8.60 21.06 3.14
CA PRO A 392 9.42 20.27 2.25
C PRO A 392 10.73 20.08 2.98
N ASP A 393 11.20 18.85 3.06
CA ASP A 393 12.49 18.54 3.66
C ASP A 393 13.50 19.67 3.38
N SER A 394 13.56 20.62 4.24
CA SER A 394 14.86 20.87 4.80
C SER A 394 15.26 19.50 5.31
N PRO A 395 16.24 18.84 4.66
CA PRO A 395 16.59 17.51 5.07
C PRO A 395 16.62 17.59 6.58
N THR A 396 15.82 16.74 7.26
CA THR A 396 16.03 16.45 8.66
C THR A 396 17.46 15.99 8.64
N GLN A 397 18.33 16.99 8.77
CA GLN A 397 19.68 16.76 9.13
C GLN A 397 19.53 15.95 10.42
N THR A 398 19.50 14.61 10.30
CA THR A 398 20.44 13.88 11.13
C THR A 398 21.64 14.80 11.09
N LEU A 399 21.77 15.63 12.14
CA LEU A 399 22.96 16.44 12.32
C LEU A 399 24.08 15.51 11.90
N PRO A 400 24.75 15.74 10.75
CA PRO A 400 25.86 14.87 10.45
C PRO A 400 26.70 15.01 11.71
N ASP A 401 26.94 13.91 12.41
CA ASP A 401 27.83 13.89 13.60
C ASP A 401 29.21 14.47 13.24
N ASN A 402 29.36 14.88 12.01
CA ASN A 402 30.54 15.45 11.46
C ASN A 402 30.27 16.89 10.97
N TRP A 403 30.44 17.89 11.89
CA TRP A 403 30.43 19.31 11.58
C TRP A 403 31.40 19.68 10.44
N ALA A 404 32.46 18.89 10.21
CA ALA A 404 33.41 19.05 9.10
C ALA A 404 32.73 18.89 7.73
N THR A 405 31.71 18.05 7.60
CA THR A 405 30.94 17.88 6.34
C THR A 405 30.16 19.15 6.00
N LEU A 406 29.55 19.79 6.99
CA LEU A 406 28.82 21.05 6.79
C LEU A 406 29.76 22.18 6.42
N LEU A 407 30.92 22.26 7.09
CA LEU A 407 31.95 23.22 6.78
C LEU A 407 32.51 23.02 5.38
N ALA A 408 32.73 21.77 4.96
CA ALA A 408 33.20 21.44 3.61
C ALA A 408 32.19 21.87 2.53
N GLN A 409 30.89 21.62 2.75
CA GLN A 409 29.83 22.03 1.82
C GLN A 409 29.71 23.56 1.73
N TRP A 410 29.86 24.27 2.84
CA TRP A 410 29.89 25.73 2.85
C TRP A 410 31.08 26.24 2.07
N ALA A 411 32.28 25.71 2.33
CA ALA A 411 33.51 26.12 1.66
C ALA A 411 33.47 25.90 0.14
N ASP A 412 32.96 24.73 -0.30
CA ASP A 412 32.80 24.41 -1.74
C ASP A 412 31.84 25.41 -2.41
N ARG A 413 30.74 25.75 -1.75
CA ARG A 413 29.76 26.72 -2.24
C ARG A 413 30.33 28.12 -2.34
N ALA A 414 31.09 28.58 -1.32
CA ALA A 414 31.74 29.88 -1.30
C ALA A 414 32.83 29.99 -2.38
N LEU A 415 33.63 28.94 -2.59
CA LEU A 415 34.61 28.88 -3.67
C LEU A 415 33.98 28.94 -5.06
N ARG A 416 32.86 28.22 -5.28
CA ARG A 416 32.11 28.27 -6.55
C ARG A 416 31.47 29.62 -6.83
N SER A 417 31.13 30.39 -5.80
CA SER A 417 30.65 31.78 -5.92
C SER A 417 31.78 32.83 -6.03
N GLY A 418 33.03 32.40 -6.09
CA GLY A 418 34.20 33.30 -6.30
C GLY A 418 34.72 33.98 -5.04
N HIS A 419 34.30 33.56 -3.84
CA HIS A 419 34.83 34.10 -2.59
C HIS A 419 36.30 33.71 -2.41
N GLN A 420 37.10 34.69 -1.99
CA GLN A 420 38.52 34.51 -1.65
C GLN A 420 38.69 34.73 -0.14
N ASN A 421 39.71 34.11 0.45
CA ASN A 421 40.06 34.27 1.87
C ASN A 421 38.98 33.78 2.85
N LEU A 422 38.49 32.55 2.63
CA LEU A 422 37.40 31.91 3.40
C LEU A 422 37.62 31.91 4.91
N LEU A 423 38.86 31.85 5.39
CA LEU A 423 39.16 31.84 6.83
C LEU A 423 38.77 33.15 7.52
N SER A 424 38.79 34.28 6.82
CA SER A 424 38.39 35.57 7.40
C SER A 424 36.88 35.63 7.71
N GLU A 425 36.07 34.83 7.05
CA GLU A 425 34.64 34.70 7.30
C GLU A 425 34.30 33.51 8.24
N ALA A 426 34.92 32.37 8.00
CA ALA A 426 34.63 31.15 8.74
C ALA A 426 35.09 31.19 10.19
N GLN A 427 36.27 31.72 10.46
CA GLN A 427 36.84 31.69 11.80
C GLN A 427 36.06 32.56 12.80
N PRO A 428 35.68 33.80 12.51
CA PRO A 428 34.90 34.61 13.45
C PRO A 428 33.51 34.00 13.71
N GLU A 429 32.87 33.43 12.69
CA GLU A 429 31.53 32.82 12.83
C GLU A 429 31.57 31.53 13.63
N MET A 430 32.57 30.67 13.43
CA MET A 430 32.82 29.49 14.25
C MET A 430 33.08 29.86 15.73
N GLU A 431 33.96 30.84 15.97
CA GLU A 431 34.27 31.31 17.32
C GLU A 431 33.05 31.93 18.01
N ARG A 432 32.24 32.71 17.30
CA ARG A 432 30.95 33.26 17.79
C ARG A 432 29.99 32.18 18.19
N THR A 433 29.81 31.17 17.34
CA THR A 433 28.89 30.03 17.58
C THR A 433 29.31 29.25 18.82
N LEU A 434 30.59 28.92 18.96
CA LEU A 434 31.14 28.20 20.11
C LEU A 434 30.98 29.00 21.40
N LEU A 435 31.30 30.32 21.37
CA LEU A 435 31.15 31.21 22.51
C LEU A 435 29.71 31.35 22.97
N THR A 436 28.77 31.57 22.02
CA THR A 436 27.36 31.72 22.32
C THR A 436 26.82 30.44 22.97
N THR A 437 27.19 29.28 22.43
CA THR A 437 26.75 27.98 22.94
C THR A 437 27.31 27.69 24.34
N ALA A 438 28.61 27.93 24.55
CA ALA A 438 29.26 27.74 25.86
C ALA A 438 28.68 28.67 26.94
N LEU A 439 28.47 29.94 26.60
CA LEU A 439 27.87 30.92 27.53
C LEU A 439 26.42 30.57 27.88
N ARG A 440 25.63 30.09 26.90
CA ARG A 440 24.27 29.62 27.16
C ARG A 440 24.24 28.41 28.11
N HIS A 441 25.13 27.43 27.89
CA HIS A 441 25.24 26.24 28.77
C HIS A 441 25.69 26.60 30.21
N THR A 442 26.52 27.61 30.34
CA THR A 442 27.02 28.05 31.65
C THR A 442 26.23 29.23 32.25
N GLN A 443 25.03 29.51 31.70
CA GLN A 443 24.17 30.63 32.16
C GLN A 443 24.92 31.98 32.32
N GLY A 444 25.90 32.23 31.42
CA GLY A 444 26.68 33.45 31.41
C GLY A 444 27.96 33.42 32.27
N HIS A 445 28.28 32.32 32.94
CA HIS A 445 29.51 32.21 33.75
C HIS A 445 30.76 32.12 32.88
N LYS A 446 31.40 33.27 32.62
CA LYS A 446 32.55 33.41 31.72
C LYS A 446 33.75 32.51 32.06
N GLN A 447 34.00 32.23 33.35
CA GLN A 447 35.11 31.38 33.78
C GLN A 447 34.88 29.90 33.42
N GLU A 448 33.67 29.45 33.58
CA GLU A 448 33.26 28.07 33.27
C GLU A 448 33.14 27.85 31.73
N ALA A 449 32.62 28.84 31.02
CA ALA A 449 32.59 28.83 29.56
C ALA A 449 34.01 28.78 28.96
N ALA A 450 34.96 29.51 29.52
CA ALA A 450 36.36 29.45 29.09
C ALA A 450 36.94 28.03 29.29
N ARG A 451 36.63 27.39 30.42
CA ARG A 451 37.10 26.04 30.70
C ARG A 451 36.50 25.02 29.72
N LEU A 452 35.21 25.13 29.40
CA LEU A 452 34.55 24.25 28.44
C LEU A 452 35.13 24.38 27.03
N LEU A 453 35.55 25.60 26.65
CA LEU A 453 36.18 25.87 25.35
C LEU A 453 37.69 25.55 25.32
N GLY A 454 38.30 25.13 26.44
CA GLY A 454 39.75 24.91 26.53
C GLY A 454 40.57 26.19 26.51
N TRP A 455 39.95 27.35 26.84
CA TRP A 455 40.59 28.66 26.80
C TRP A 455 40.86 29.21 28.21
N GLY A 456 41.88 30.10 28.30
CA GLY A 456 42.05 30.90 29.50
C GLY A 456 41.00 32.01 29.60
N ARG A 457 40.65 32.43 30.82
CA ARG A 457 39.67 33.51 31.09
C ARG A 457 39.99 34.82 30.30
N ASN A 458 41.27 35.19 30.22
CA ASN A 458 41.68 36.38 29.51
C ASN A 458 41.49 36.27 27.98
N THR A 459 41.69 35.07 27.43
CA THR A 459 41.45 34.76 26.00
C THR A 459 39.98 34.88 25.67
N LEU A 460 39.09 34.32 26.48
CA LEU A 460 37.66 34.42 26.28
C LEU A 460 37.17 35.86 26.34
N THR A 461 37.60 36.64 27.33
CA THR A 461 37.23 38.06 27.45
C THR A 461 37.72 38.89 26.25
N ARG A 462 38.95 38.65 25.76
CA ARG A 462 39.46 39.30 24.58
C ARG A 462 38.64 38.93 23.34
N LYS A 463 38.30 37.63 23.16
CA LYS A 463 37.53 37.17 22.03
C LYS A 463 36.09 37.70 22.01
N LEU A 464 35.45 37.81 23.17
CA LEU A 464 34.12 38.43 23.29
C LEU A 464 34.16 39.88 22.82
N LYS A 465 35.22 40.62 23.18
CA LYS A 465 35.41 42.01 22.75
C LYS A 465 35.71 42.14 21.24
N GLU A 466 36.60 41.27 20.70
CA GLU A 466 36.93 41.21 19.27
C GLU A 466 35.69 40.91 18.40
N LEU A 467 34.77 40.08 18.89
CA LEU A 467 33.54 39.65 18.17
C LEU A 467 32.32 40.52 18.48
N GLY A 468 32.44 41.57 19.30
CA GLY A 468 31.35 42.49 19.65
C GLY A 468 30.21 41.83 20.47
N MET A 469 30.54 40.86 21.32
CA MET A 469 29.59 40.08 22.12
C MET A 469 29.62 40.44 23.63
N GLU A 470 30.07 41.61 24.01
CA GLU A 470 30.08 42.10 25.40
C GLU A 470 28.69 42.57 25.86
#